data_e896c5d99b1ca1315188c2cb8bd55c93
#
_entry.id   e896c5d99b1ca1315188c2cb8bd55c93
#
_cell.length_a   1.000
_cell.length_b   1.000
_cell.length_c   1.000
_cell.angle_alpha   90.00
_cell.angle_beta   90.00
_cell.angle_gamma   90.00
#
_symmetry.space_group_name_H-M   'P 1'
#
loop_
_entity.id
_entity.type
_entity.pdbx_description
1 polymer ?
#
loop_
_entity_poly.entity_id
_entity_poly.type
_entity_poly.pdbx_seq_one_letter_code
_entity_poly.pdbx_strand_id
1 'polypeptide(L)'
;TMADSQSKNLPKADRQALNEHFQSILQTLEEQVSGERQRLVETHATRVIALINDQRRAALEGFLAALQGDPPQAERVLMALRRYLRAEQKEQRHTLRHYQHVAAVDPEKAQQMRFQVQTHLQVVQERMNQSLGLLDQNPHLAQELRPQIQELLHAEHLGPSELEASVPGSSSE
;
A
#
# COMPACT_ATOMS: atom_id res chain seq x y z
N THR A 1 -41.43 -28.42 2.67
CA THR A 1 -40.86 -28.11 1.35
C THR A 1 -40.80 -29.34 0.47
N MET A 2 -40.68 -29.17 -0.81
CA MET A 2 -40.55 -30.27 -1.77
C MET A 2 -39.35 -31.18 -1.45
N ALA A 3 -38.22 -30.60 -1.08
CA ALA A 3 -37.00 -31.32 -0.74
C ALA A 3 -37.20 -32.19 0.49
N ASP A 4 -37.88 -31.70 1.53
CA ASP A 4 -38.14 -32.43 2.75
C ASP A 4 -39.09 -33.62 2.50
N SER A 5 -40.13 -33.37 1.68
CA SER A 5 -41.09 -34.40 1.31
C SER A 5 -40.41 -35.50 0.51
N GLN A 6 -39.56 -35.19 -0.44
CA GLN A 6 -38.80 -36.19 -1.21
C GLN A 6 -37.81 -36.93 -0.32
N SER A 7 -37.17 -36.25 0.60
CA SER A 7 -36.20 -36.82 1.52
C SER A 7 -36.82 -37.90 2.41
N LYS A 8 -38.07 -37.68 2.85
CA LYS A 8 -38.78 -38.66 3.70
C LYS A 8 -39.12 -39.97 2.98
N ASN A 9 -39.30 -39.92 1.67
CA ASN A 9 -39.69 -41.08 0.87
C ASN A 9 -38.55 -41.81 0.20
N LEU A 10 -37.30 -41.30 0.32
CA LEU A 10 -36.11 -41.91 -0.28
C LEU A 10 -35.43 -42.90 0.68
N PRO A 11 -34.77 -43.96 0.15
CA PRO A 11 -33.88 -44.76 0.95
C PRO A 11 -32.81 -43.93 1.61
N LYS A 12 -32.25 -44.43 2.73
CA LYS A 12 -31.25 -43.69 3.49
C LYS A 12 -30.05 -43.27 2.66
N ALA A 13 -29.58 -44.14 1.75
CA ALA A 13 -28.45 -43.82 0.87
C ALA A 13 -28.76 -42.68 -0.08
N ASP A 14 -29.99 -42.62 -0.63
CA ASP A 14 -30.43 -41.59 -1.54
C ASP A 14 -30.60 -40.24 -0.83
N ARG A 15 -31.06 -40.25 0.42
CA ARG A 15 -31.16 -39.05 1.24
C ARG A 15 -29.78 -38.47 1.54
N GLN A 16 -28.81 -39.33 1.81
CA GLN A 16 -27.45 -38.93 2.06
C GLN A 16 -26.82 -38.29 0.82
N ALA A 17 -27.01 -38.90 -0.34
CA ALA A 17 -26.53 -38.37 -1.61
C ALA A 17 -27.14 -36.98 -1.92
N LEU A 18 -28.43 -36.80 -1.63
CA LEU A 18 -29.11 -35.53 -1.84
C LEU A 18 -28.55 -34.43 -0.92
N ASN A 19 -28.30 -34.76 0.35
CA ASN A 19 -27.69 -33.81 1.30
C ASN A 19 -26.29 -33.41 0.87
N GLU A 20 -25.48 -34.38 0.42
CA GLU A 20 -24.14 -34.10 -0.08
C GLU A 20 -24.17 -33.16 -1.29
N HIS A 21 -25.16 -33.36 -2.18
CA HIS A 21 -25.33 -32.50 -3.35
C HIS A 21 -25.66 -31.06 -2.95
N PHE A 22 -26.58 -30.86 -2.00
CA PHE A 22 -26.91 -29.52 -1.51
C PHE A 22 -25.72 -28.84 -0.82
N GLN A 23 -24.96 -29.59 -0.03
CA GLN A 23 -23.75 -29.04 0.62
C GLN A 23 -22.71 -28.61 -0.40
N SER A 24 -22.55 -29.40 -1.47
CA SER A 24 -21.63 -29.05 -2.56
C SER A 24 -22.03 -27.74 -3.26
N ILE A 25 -23.33 -27.56 -3.50
CA ILE A 25 -23.86 -26.32 -4.09
C ILE A 25 -23.56 -25.12 -3.18
N LEU A 26 -23.83 -25.25 -1.88
CA LEU A 26 -23.59 -24.19 -0.92
C LEU A 26 -22.13 -23.80 -0.86
N GLN A 27 -21.24 -24.80 -0.86
CA GLN A 27 -19.80 -24.55 -0.85
C GLN A 27 -19.35 -23.80 -2.10
N THR A 28 -19.86 -24.17 -3.27
CA THR A 28 -19.55 -23.50 -4.54
C THR A 28 -19.98 -22.03 -4.50
N LEU A 29 -21.19 -21.76 -3.97
CA LEU A 29 -21.68 -20.39 -3.84
C LEU A 29 -20.84 -19.55 -2.89
N GLU A 30 -20.42 -20.12 -1.76
CA GLU A 30 -19.54 -19.44 -0.82
C GLU A 30 -18.19 -19.09 -1.45
N GLU A 31 -17.61 -20.01 -2.21
CA GLU A 31 -16.35 -19.79 -2.93
C GLU A 31 -16.49 -18.67 -3.97
N GLN A 32 -17.59 -18.63 -4.70
CA GLN A 32 -17.86 -17.58 -5.69
C GLN A 32 -17.97 -16.21 -5.03
N VAL A 33 -18.70 -16.10 -3.93
CA VAL A 33 -18.87 -14.83 -3.21
C VAL A 33 -17.52 -14.36 -2.66
N SER A 34 -16.74 -15.26 -2.08
CA SER A 34 -15.41 -14.96 -1.56
C SER A 34 -14.48 -14.45 -2.66
N GLY A 35 -14.49 -15.11 -3.82
CA GLY A 35 -13.68 -14.71 -4.97
C GLY A 35 -14.06 -13.32 -5.51
N GLU A 36 -15.35 -13.00 -5.54
CA GLU A 36 -15.82 -11.68 -5.96
C GLU A 36 -15.39 -10.58 -4.99
N ARG A 37 -15.48 -10.83 -3.68
CA ARG A 37 -15.01 -9.90 -2.66
C ARG A 37 -13.51 -9.63 -2.81
N GLN A 38 -12.73 -10.67 -3.02
CA GLN A 38 -11.29 -10.54 -3.18
C GLN A 38 -10.95 -9.71 -4.42
N ARG A 39 -11.63 -9.94 -5.54
CA ARG A 39 -11.42 -9.15 -6.76
C ARG A 39 -11.76 -7.68 -6.57
N LEU A 40 -12.83 -7.36 -5.84
CA LEU A 40 -13.20 -5.97 -5.54
C LEU A 40 -12.15 -5.28 -4.70
N VAL A 41 -11.63 -5.94 -3.68
CA VAL A 41 -10.57 -5.41 -2.83
C VAL A 41 -9.31 -5.15 -3.65
N GLU A 42 -8.90 -6.10 -4.49
CA GLU A 42 -7.72 -5.96 -5.35
C GLU A 42 -7.88 -4.82 -6.35
N THR A 43 -9.06 -4.65 -6.93
CA THR A 43 -9.34 -3.57 -7.86
C THR A 43 -9.25 -2.22 -7.17
N HIS A 44 -9.79 -2.11 -5.94
CA HIS A 44 -9.70 -0.89 -5.15
C HIS A 44 -8.25 -0.55 -4.81
N ALA A 45 -7.49 -1.53 -4.35
CA ALA A 45 -6.07 -1.35 -4.04
C ALA A 45 -5.28 -0.89 -5.26
N THR A 46 -5.55 -1.47 -6.42
CA THR A 46 -4.90 -1.09 -7.68
C THR A 46 -5.20 0.37 -8.04
N ARG A 47 -6.45 0.80 -7.87
CA ARG A 47 -6.85 2.20 -8.14
C ARG A 47 -6.16 3.17 -7.19
N VAL A 48 -6.06 2.82 -5.91
CA VAL A 48 -5.39 3.66 -4.92
C VAL A 48 -3.91 3.81 -5.27
N ILE A 49 -3.24 2.71 -5.63
CA ILE A 49 -1.84 2.74 -6.03
C ILE A 49 -1.64 3.61 -7.27
N ALA A 50 -2.52 3.48 -8.28
CA ALA A 50 -2.44 4.29 -9.48
C ALA A 50 -2.59 5.78 -9.16
N LEU A 51 -3.53 6.14 -8.27
CA LEU A 51 -3.73 7.53 -7.85
C LEU A 51 -2.49 8.07 -7.12
N ILE A 52 -1.92 7.28 -6.22
CA ILE A 52 -0.71 7.67 -5.48
C ILE A 52 0.44 7.89 -6.46
N ASN A 53 0.61 7.03 -7.44
CA ASN A 53 1.65 7.17 -8.47
C ASN A 53 1.45 8.42 -9.30
N ASP A 54 0.22 8.71 -9.72
CA ASP A 54 -0.08 9.91 -10.52
C ASP A 54 0.18 11.18 -9.71
N GLN A 55 -0.21 11.21 -8.45
CA GLN A 55 0.05 12.35 -7.57
C GLN A 55 1.55 12.59 -7.35
N ARG A 56 2.29 11.50 -7.17
CA ARG A 56 3.75 11.57 -7.01
C ARG A 56 4.41 12.13 -8.26
N ARG A 57 4.04 11.64 -9.44
CA ARG A 57 4.60 12.11 -10.71
C ARG A 57 4.29 13.59 -10.94
N ALA A 58 3.06 13.99 -10.70
CA ALA A 58 2.68 15.39 -10.84
C ALA A 58 3.45 16.28 -9.87
N ALA A 59 3.63 15.82 -8.63
CA ALA A 59 4.39 16.57 -7.64
C ALA A 59 5.88 16.68 -8.00
N LEU A 60 6.46 15.61 -8.54
CA LEU A 60 7.84 15.61 -9.01
C LEU A 60 8.01 16.57 -10.18
N GLU A 61 7.09 16.56 -11.14
CA GLU A 61 7.12 17.50 -12.26
C GLU A 61 7.06 18.95 -11.77
N GLY A 62 6.22 19.23 -10.77
CA GLY A 62 6.15 20.57 -10.16
C GLY A 62 7.45 20.97 -9.50
N PHE A 63 8.11 20.04 -8.81
CA PHE A 63 9.41 20.28 -8.19
C PHE A 63 10.48 20.58 -9.24
N LEU A 64 10.54 19.77 -10.31
CA LEU A 64 11.50 19.97 -11.39
C LEU A 64 11.27 21.32 -12.09
N ALA A 65 10.01 21.69 -12.32
CA ALA A 65 9.67 22.97 -12.92
C ALA A 65 10.11 24.16 -12.05
N ALA A 66 9.94 24.02 -10.72
CA ALA A 66 10.38 25.05 -9.79
C ALA A 66 11.90 25.23 -9.80
N LEU A 67 12.63 24.09 -9.90
CA LEU A 67 14.11 24.14 -10.00
C LEU A 67 14.60 24.77 -11.28
N GLN A 68 13.84 24.69 -12.36
CA GLN A 68 14.19 25.25 -13.67
C GLN A 68 13.91 26.74 -13.79
N GLY A 69 13.32 27.36 -12.77
CA GLY A 69 13.10 28.78 -12.74
C GLY A 69 14.44 29.58 -12.88
N ASP A 70 14.38 30.75 -13.49
CA ASP A 70 15.57 31.56 -13.73
C ASP A 70 15.37 32.97 -13.14
N PRO A 71 15.85 33.23 -11.91
CA PRO A 71 16.44 32.27 -10.97
C PRO A 71 15.36 31.43 -10.25
N PRO A 72 15.71 30.21 -9.76
CA PRO A 72 14.79 29.46 -8.96
C PRO A 72 14.43 30.20 -7.68
N GLN A 73 13.13 30.28 -7.37
CA GLN A 73 12.69 30.97 -6.16
C GLN A 73 12.61 29.93 -5.00
N ALA A 74 13.32 30.27 -3.92
CA ALA A 74 13.42 29.33 -2.77
C ALA A 74 12.07 28.88 -2.23
N GLU A 75 11.11 29.79 -2.07
CA GLU A 75 9.80 29.47 -1.55
C GLU A 75 9.03 28.51 -2.47
N ARG A 76 9.09 28.75 -3.78
CA ARG A 76 8.42 27.87 -4.76
C ARG A 76 9.03 26.49 -4.76
N VAL A 77 10.37 26.42 -4.72
CA VAL A 77 11.09 25.15 -4.67
C VAL A 77 10.73 24.40 -3.40
N LEU A 78 10.70 25.08 -2.26
CA LEU A 78 10.36 24.46 -0.98
C LEU A 78 8.92 23.92 -0.97
N MET A 79 7.97 24.69 -1.46
CA MET A 79 6.57 24.26 -1.53
C MET A 79 6.40 23.05 -2.44
N ALA A 80 7.06 23.07 -3.61
CA ALA A 80 7.01 21.96 -4.55
C ALA A 80 7.68 20.72 -3.97
N LEU A 81 8.82 20.89 -3.30
CA LEU A 81 9.53 19.80 -2.64
C LEU A 81 8.67 19.19 -1.52
N ARG A 82 8.02 20.03 -0.72
CA ARG A 82 7.14 19.57 0.35
C ARG A 82 6.02 18.70 -0.21
N ARG A 83 5.38 19.15 -1.28
CA ARG A 83 4.32 18.37 -1.95
C ARG A 83 4.84 17.03 -2.44
N TYR A 84 6.01 17.03 -3.05
CA TYR A 84 6.63 15.81 -3.56
C TYR A 84 6.96 14.84 -2.42
N LEU A 85 7.62 15.31 -1.36
CA LEU A 85 7.96 14.44 -0.22
C LEU A 85 6.73 13.87 0.45
N ARG A 86 5.65 14.65 0.58
CA ARG A 86 4.39 14.15 1.12
C ARG A 86 3.80 13.05 0.25
N ALA A 87 3.92 13.16 -1.07
CA ALA A 87 3.45 12.12 -1.99
C ALA A 87 4.23 10.82 -1.81
N GLU A 88 5.55 10.90 -1.66
CA GLU A 88 6.37 9.72 -1.40
C GLU A 88 6.07 9.11 -0.03
N GLN A 89 5.92 9.94 0.98
CA GLN A 89 5.58 9.48 2.33
C GLN A 89 4.19 8.84 2.37
N LYS A 90 3.25 9.33 1.58
CA LYS A 90 1.93 8.73 1.45
C LYS A 90 2.03 7.32 0.87
N GLU A 91 2.89 7.12 -0.11
CA GLU A 91 3.15 5.79 -0.66
C GLU A 91 3.75 4.85 0.38
N GLN A 92 4.71 5.35 1.18
CA GLN A 92 5.28 4.57 2.28
C GLN A 92 4.22 4.17 3.30
N ARG A 93 3.37 5.10 3.73
CA ARG A 93 2.30 4.82 4.68
C ARG A 93 1.29 3.83 4.13
N HIS A 94 0.91 3.98 2.86
CA HIS A 94 -0.01 3.05 2.22
C HIS A 94 0.57 1.63 2.19
N THR A 95 1.84 1.50 1.83
CA THR A 95 2.52 0.22 1.79
C THR A 95 2.58 -0.43 3.17
N LEU A 96 2.92 0.34 4.20
CA LEU A 96 2.98 -0.17 5.58
C LEU A 96 1.61 -0.58 6.10
N ARG A 97 0.58 0.22 5.85
CA ARG A 97 -0.79 -0.10 6.26
C ARG A 97 -1.28 -1.38 5.61
N HIS A 98 -1.01 -1.54 4.33
CA HIS A 98 -1.36 -2.77 3.62
C HIS A 98 -0.67 -3.97 4.23
N TYR A 99 0.63 -3.86 4.50
CA TYR A 99 1.39 -4.92 5.15
C TYR A 99 0.84 -5.24 6.54
N GLN A 100 0.55 -4.22 7.34
CA GLN A 100 -0.02 -4.41 8.68
C GLN A 100 -1.37 -5.12 8.62
N HIS A 101 -2.20 -4.76 7.65
CA HIS A 101 -3.49 -5.41 7.45
C HIS A 101 -3.33 -6.89 7.11
N VAL A 102 -2.44 -7.20 6.18
CA VAL A 102 -2.15 -8.59 5.80
C VAL A 102 -1.59 -9.36 6.99
N ALA A 103 -0.69 -8.75 7.76
CA ALA A 103 -0.10 -9.39 8.94
C ALA A 103 -1.14 -9.73 10.01
N ALA A 104 -2.17 -8.90 10.15
CA ALA A 104 -3.25 -9.13 11.10
C ALA A 104 -4.17 -10.27 10.66
N VAL A 105 -4.37 -10.43 9.35
CA VAL A 105 -5.34 -11.40 8.79
C VAL A 105 -4.65 -12.72 8.43
N ASP A 106 -3.46 -12.65 7.85
CA ASP A 106 -2.72 -13.82 7.35
C ASP A 106 -1.23 -13.63 7.59
N PRO A 107 -0.73 -14.01 8.79
CA PRO A 107 0.69 -13.83 9.13
C PRO A 107 1.66 -14.54 8.19
N GLU A 108 1.28 -15.70 7.64
CA GLU A 108 2.15 -16.43 6.71
C GLU A 108 2.34 -15.64 5.41
N LYS A 109 1.25 -15.09 4.88
CA LYS A 109 1.33 -14.26 3.68
C LYS A 109 2.15 -13.00 3.95
N ALA A 110 2.00 -12.40 5.13
CA ALA A 110 2.79 -11.24 5.52
C ALA A 110 4.28 -11.54 5.53
N GLN A 111 4.69 -12.69 6.03
CA GLN A 111 6.10 -13.08 6.01
C GLN A 111 6.62 -13.25 4.59
N GLN A 112 5.81 -13.82 3.70
CA GLN A 112 6.18 -13.96 2.29
C GLN A 112 6.33 -12.60 1.60
N MET A 113 5.51 -11.61 1.98
CA MET A 113 5.55 -10.26 1.43
C MET A 113 6.65 -9.39 2.02
N ARG A 114 7.18 -9.75 3.18
CA ARG A 114 8.05 -8.88 3.96
C ARG A 114 9.24 -8.34 3.16
N PHE A 115 9.92 -9.21 2.43
CA PHE A 115 11.08 -8.80 1.63
C PHE A 115 10.67 -7.80 0.53
N GLN A 116 9.55 -8.06 -0.14
CA GLN A 116 9.05 -7.16 -1.18
C GLN A 116 8.68 -5.80 -0.61
N VAL A 117 8.04 -5.78 0.56
CA VAL A 117 7.66 -4.53 1.23
C VAL A 117 8.90 -3.74 1.64
N GLN A 118 9.90 -4.40 2.22
CA GLN A 118 11.16 -3.75 2.59
C GLN A 118 11.85 -3.16 1.36
N THR A 119 11.92 -3.92 0.27
CA THR A 119 12.51 -3.46 -0.98
C THR A 119 11.76 -2.25 -1.53
N HIS A 120 10.44 -2.28 -1.49
CA HIS A 120 9.63 -1.16 -1.96
C HIS A 120 9.86 0.10 -1.14
N LEU A 121 9.93 -0.01 0.20
CA LEU A 121 10.22 1.13 1.06
C LEU A 121 11.61 1.70 0.78
N GLN A 122 12.59 0.84 0.50
CA GLN A 122 13.93 1.27 0.12
C GLN A 122 13.93 2.00 -1.22
N VAL A 123 13.15 1.53 -2.19
CA VAL A 123 13.02 2.19 -3.50
C VAL A 123 12.42 3.59 -3.33
N VAL A 124 11.39 3.74 -2.50
CA VAL A 124 10.79 5.04 -2.22
C VAL A 124 11.81 5.97 -1.58
N GLN A 125 12.57 5.48 -0.59
CA GLN A 125 13.61 6.26 0.07
C GLN A 125 14.69 6.70 -0.92
N GLU A 126 15.12 5.80 -1.80
CA GLU A 126 16.11 6.09 -2.82
C GLU A 126 15.63 7.16 -3.80
N ARG A 127 14.37 7.09 -4.23
CA ARG A 127 13.79 8.13 -5.09
C ARG A 127 13.79 9.48 -4.41
N MET A 128 13.45 9.54 -3.12
CA MET A 128 13.48 10.79 -2.36
C MET A 128 14.92 11.35 -2.29
N ASN A 129 15.88 10.48 -2.03
CA ASN A 129 17.28 10.89 -1.96
C ASN A 129 17.79 11.43 -3.29
N GLN A 130 17.44 10.75 -4.38
CA GLN A 130 17.82 11.22 -5.73
C GLN A 130 17.18 12.56 -6.07
N SER A 131 15.92 12.75 -5.71
CA SER A 131 15.22 14.02 -5.96
C SER A 131 15.80 15.15 -5.13
N LEU A 132 16.15 14.87 -3.86
CA LEU A 132 16.86 15.87 -3.02
C LEU A 132 18.22 16.21 -3.57
N GLY A 133 18.91 15.22 -4.16
CA GLY A 133 20.21 15.45 -4.80
C GLY A 133 20.16 16.43 -5.97
N LEU A 134 19.00 16.61 -6.59
CA LEU A 134 18.84 17.59 -7.67
C LEU A 134 19.06 19.03 -7.18
N LEU A 135 18.83 19.29 -5.90
CA LEU A 135 19.12 20.61 -5.31
C LEU A 135 20.61 20.94 -5.32
N ASP A 136 21.47 19.93 -5.35
CA ASP A 136 22.92 20.14 -5.36
C ASP A 136 23.40 20.80 -6.64
N GLN A 137 22.60 20.79 -7.70
CA GLN A 137 22.88 21.53 -8.93
C GLN A 137 22.85 23.05 -8.70
N ASN A 138 22.17 23.49 -7.64
CA ASN A 138 22.19 24.88 -7.19
C ASN A 138 22.59 24.91 -5.71
N PRO A 139 23.92 24.93 -5.41
CA PRO A 139 24.39 24.79 -4.02
C PRO A 139 23.90 25.91 -3.10
N HIS A 140 23.72 27.11 -3.61
CA HIS A 140 23.24 28.23 -2.82
C HIS A 140 21.80 27.98 -2.35
N LEU A 141 20.94 27.52 -3.25
CA LEU A 141 19.56 27.18 -2.94
C LEU A 141 19.49 26.00 -1.97
N ALA A 142 20.31 24.97 -2.21
CA ALA A 142 20.38 23.80 -1.35
C ALA A 142 20.76 24.17 0.08
N GLN A 143 21.74 25.06 0.24
CA GLN A 143 22.18 25.51 1.54
C GLN A 143 21.11 26.36 2.23
N GLU A 144 20.43 27.23 1.50
CA GLU A 144 19.37 28.08 2.03
C GLU A 144 18.19 27.23 2.55
N LEU A 145 17.82 26.16 1.86
CA LEU A 145 16.66 25.34 2.18
C LEU A 145 16.98 24.17 3.12
N ARG A 146 18.26 23.92 3.41
CA ARG A 146 18.67 22.75 4.22
C ARG A 146 17.92 22.62 5.55
N PRO A 147 17.77 23.67 6.37
CA PRO A 147 17.06 23.51 7.64
C PRO A 147 15.61 23.08 7.48
N GLN A 148 14.91 23.67 6.51
CA GLN A 148 13.50 23.33 6.26
C GLN A 148 13.37 21.92 5.72
N ILE A 149 14.28 21.47 4.87
CA ILE A 149 14.29 20.12 4.32
C ILE A 149 14.51 19.10 5.42
N GLN A 150 15.46 19.35 6.32
CA GLN A 150 15.72 18.45 7.44
C GLN A 150 14.49 18.33 8.34
N GLU A 151 13.81 19.44 8.58
CA GLU A 151 12.59 19.45 9.37
C GLU A 151 11.48 18.61 8.70
N LEU A 152 11.31 18.75 7.38
CA LEU A 152 10.34 17.96 6.63
C LEU A 152 10.63 16.46 6.69
N LEU A 153 11.91 16.09 6.61
CA LEU A 153 12.30 14.68 6.66
C LEU A 153 12.13 14.10 8.07
N HIS A 154 12.36 14.87 9.11
CA HIS A 154 12.19 14.42 10.49
C HIS A 154 10.73 14.24 10.87
N ALA A 155 9.85 15.08 10.36
CA ALA A 155 8.45 15.12 10.78
C ALA A 155 7.70 13.82 10.45
N GLU A 156 8.04 13.16 9.34
CA GLU A 156 7.30 11.99 8.88
C GLU A 156 8.24 10.89 8.34
N HIS A 157 9.32 10.63 9.06
CA HIS A 157 10.27 9.60 8.64
C HIS A 157 9.66 8.21 8.78
N LEU A 158 9.53 7.49 7.66
CA LEU A 158 9.13 6.11 7.61
C LEU A 158 10.16 5.34 6.79
N GLY A 159 10.77 4.33 7.40
CA GLY A 159 11.79 3.54 6.74
C GLY A 159 11.58 2.05 6.98
N PRO A 160 12.50 1.21 6.48
CA PRO A 160 12.41 -0.23 6.68
C PRO A 160 12.35 -0.66 8.14
N SER A 161 12.91 0.12 9.06
CA SER A 161 12.84 -0.15 10.49
C SER A 161 11.42 -0.08 11.05
N GLU A 162 10.58 0.77 10.46
CA GLU A 162 9.18 0.89 10.86
C GLU A 162 8.41 -0.39 10.55
N LEU A 163 8.82 -1.10 9.52
CA LEU A 163 8.22 -2.36 9.14
C LEU A 163 8.34 -3.40 10.25
N GLU A 164 9.48 -3.48 10.91
CA GLU A 164 9.70 -4.42 12.01
C GLU A 164 8.88 -4.05 13.24
N ALA A 165 8.80 -2.77 13.56
CA ALA A 165 7.98 -2.29 14.66
C ALA A 165 6.49 -2.54 14.43
N SER A 166 6.08 -2.71 13.18
CA SER A 166 4.69 -2.91 12.82
C SER A 166 4.26 -4.37 12.77
N VAL A 167 5.18 -5.32 12.92
CA VAL A 167 4.87 -6.75 12.86
C VAL A 167 4.17 -7.19 14.15
N PRO A 168 2.95 -7.75 14.07
CA PRO A 168 2.26 -8.24 15.26
C PRO A 168 3.06 -9.30 16.01
N GLY A 169 3.13 -9.19 17.32
CA GLY A 169 3.82 -10.16 18.16
C GLY A 169 5.33 -10.02 18.18
N SER A 170 5.88 -9.08 17.42
CA SER A 170 7.30 -8.83 17.46
C SER A 170 7.60 -7.78 18.49
N SER A 171 8.52 -7.87 19.29
CA SER A 171 9.00 -6.75 20.08
C SER A 171 8.13 -6.25 21.22
N SER A 172 7.01 -6.77 21.41
CA SER A 172 6.21 -6.31 22.54
C SER A 172 6.85 -6.64 23.86
N GLU A 173 7.93 -7.32 23.83
CA GLU A 173 8.71 -7.64 25.01
C GLU A 173 9.77 -6.62 25.32
#